data_d42edddc5474c406ac227c02f89f4c56
#
_entry.id   d42edddc5474c406ac227c02f89f4c56
#
_cell.length_a   1.000
_cell.length_b   1.000
_cell.length_c   1.000
_cell.angle_alpha   90.00
_cell.angle_beta   90.00
_cell.angle_gamma   90.00
#
_symmetry.space_group_name_H-M   'P 1'
#
loop_
_entity.id
_entity.type
_entity.pdbx_description
1 polymer ?
#
loop_
_entity_poly.entity_id
_entity_poly.type
_entity_poly.pdbx_seq_one_letter_code
_entity_poly.pdbx_strand_id
1 'polypeptide(L)'
;MTVAIASRAGRHWHLEPRRGPRPTIAPYPIPHRQLTDRATPGLTVRITGAVATEARTDNRYHLARSHFERRGDALYLTDVTAAAPWISRTNGEILHVHETEGSMHVVMQPDDAQTVISAGWGELHPLAGRPGLGLPETYVFLYAPRNSDDADRIEQIIHRATATSTR
;
A
#
# COMPACT_ATOMS: atom_id res chain seq x y z
N MET A 1 2.99 -22.72 -38.14
CA MET A 1 3.98 -22.23 -37.15
C MET A 1 3.20 -21.50 -36.05
N THR A 2 2.97 -22.19 -34.94
CA THR A 2 2.21 -21.65 -33.78
C THR A 2 3.23 -20.98 -32.86
N VAL A 3 3.17 -19.65 -32.78
CA VAL A 3 3.98 -18.90 -31.81
C VAL A 3 3.37 -19.09 -30.45
N ALA A 4 4.02 -19.86 -29.60
CA ALA A 4 3.68 -20.00 -28.19
C ALA A 4 3.98 -18.67 -27.50
N ILE A 5 2.95 -17.95 -27.08
CA ILE A 5 3.06 -16.81 -26.15
C ILE A 5 3.43 -17.42 -24.79
N ALA A 6 4.73 -17.35 -24.46
CA ALA A 6 5.19 -17.70 -23.13
C ALA A 6 4.55 -16.72 -22.11
N SER A 7 3.55 -17.19 -21.38
CA SER A 7 3.05 -16.54 -20.19
C SER A 7 4.24 -16.31 -19.26
N ARG A 8 4.58 -15.03 -19.01
CA ARG A 8 5.43 -14.66 -17.89
C ARG A 8 4.68 -15.02 -16.60
N ALA A 9 4.82 -16.25 -16.17
CA ALA A 9 4.42 -16.67 -14.83
C ALA A 9 5.21 -15.77 -13.86
N GLY A 10 4.53 -14.77 -13.30
CA GLY A 10 5.07 -13.90 -12.28
C GLY A 10 5.58 -14.79 -11.15
N ARG A 11 6.83 -14.59 -10.72
CA ARG A 11 7.35 -15.27 -9.53
C ARG A 11 6.37 -14.96 -8.41
N HIS A 12 5.73 -15.97 -7.85
CA HIS A 12 4.85 -15.82 -6.71
C HIS A 12 5.65 -15.12 -5.61
N TRP A 13 5.25 -13.88 -5.31
CA TRP A 13 5.81 -13.16 -4.19
C TRP A 13 5.34 -13.85 -2.90
N HIS A 14 6.31 -14.30 -2.09
CA HIS A 14 6.02 -14.91 -0.81
C HIS A 14 6.13 -13.83 0.28
N LEU A 15 5.08 -13.73 1.08
CA LEU A 15 5.03 -12.85 2.25
C LEU A 15 4.74 -13.70 3.49
N GLU A 16 5.62 -13.63 4.47
CA GLU A 16 5.44 -14.32 5.76
C GLU A 16 4.14 -13.87 6.43
N PRO A 17 3.31 -14.80 6.94
CA PRO A 17 2.07 -14.45 7.61
C PRO A 17 2.29 -13.56 8.83
N ARG A 18 1.42 -12.56 8.99
CA ARG A 18 1.38 -11.74 10.20
C ARG A 18 0.91 -12.59 11.37
N ARG A 19 1.66 -12.55 12.47
CA ARG A 19 1.32 -13.26 13.70
C ARG A 19 0.32 -12.44 14.52
N GLY A 20 -0.53 -13.15 15.28
CA GLY A 20 -1.50 -12.55 16.20
C GLY A 20 -2.81 -12.12 15.52
N PRO A 21 -3.77 -11.62 16.30
CA PRO A 21 -5.10 -11.30 15.82
C PRO A 21 -5.13 -10.07 14.92
N ARG A 22 -6.22 -9.92 14.18
CA ARG A 22 -6.54 -8.69 13.45
C ARG A 22 -6.67 -7.54 14.46
N PRO A 23 -6.06 -6.37 14.23
CA PRO A 23 -6.27 -5.21 15.09
C PRO A 23 -7.72 -4.72 14.98
N THR A 24 -8.16 -3.97 16.00
CA THR A 24 -9.44 -3.26 15.93
C THR A 24 -9.31 -2.08 14.98
N ILE A 25 -10.21 -2.00 14.03
CA ILE A 25 -10.32 -0.90 13.06
C ILE A 25 -11.58 -0.08 13.39
N ALA A 26 -11.52 1.22 13.17
CA ALA A 26 -12.67 2.11 13.36
C ALA A 26 -13.88 1.60 12.55
N PRO A 27 -15.11 1.66 13.13
CA PRO A 27 -16.29 1.08 12.49
C PRO A 27 -16.78 1.86 11.26
N TYR A 28 -16.21 3.04 11.00
CA TYR A 28 -16.56 3.86 9.85
C TYR A 28 -15.53 3.75 8.75
N PRO A 29 -15.94 3.84 7.49
CA PRO A 29 -15.00 3.80 6.38
C PRO A 29 -14.18 5.10 6.25
N ILE A 30 -14.61 6.20 6.84
CA ILE A 30 -13.94 7.52 6.80
C ILE A 30 -14.14 8.24 8.14
N PRO A 31 -13.07 8.56 8.87
CA PRO A 31 -11.68 8.15 8.63
C PRO A 31 -11.45 6.67 8.93
N HIS A 32 -10.77 5.96 8.02
CA HIS A 32 -10.40 4.56 8.21
C HIS A 32 -9.11 4.47 9.02
N ARG A 33 -9.20 4.06 10.28
CA ARG A 33 -8.10 4.13 11.25
C ARG A 33 -7.98 2.85 12.07
N GLN A 34 -6.74 2.51 12.41
CA GLN A 34 -6.44 1.43 13.36
C GLN A 34 -6.53 1.95 14.80
N LEU A 35 -7.25 1.21 15.65
CA LEU A 35 -7.50 1.62 17.04
C LEU A 35 -6.61 0.92 18.06
N THR A 36 -6.26 -0.36 17.80
CA THR A 36 -5.35 -1.15 18.66
C THR A 36 -4.07 -1.50 17.90
N ASP A 37 -3.08 -2.03 18.58
CA ASP A 37 -1.78 -2.44 17.98
C ASP A 37 -1.13 -1.31 17.14
N ARG A 38 -1.23 -0.09 17.58
CA ARG A 38 -0.67 1.07 16.91
C ARG A 38 0.87 1.01 16.93
N ALA A 39 1.50 1.52 15.88
CA ALA A 39 2.94 1.68 15.88
C ALA A 39 3.40 2.67 16.96
N THR A 40 4.56 2.41 17.54
CA THR A 40 5.26 3.43 18.34
C THR A 40 5.70 4.59 17.44
N PRO A 41 5.95 5.79 18.00
CA PRO A 41 6.46 6.91 17.20
C PRO A 41 7.73 6.56 16.39
N GLY A 42 8.64 5.78 16.97
CA GLY A 42 9.85 5.32 16.28
C GLY A 42 9.58 4.42 15.09
N LEU A 43 8.61 3.51 15.20
CA LEU A 43 8.19 2.65 14.09
C LEU A 43 7.46 3.47 13.01
N THR A 44 6.63 4.43 13.39
CA THR A 44 5.97 5.32 12.42
C THR A 44 7.00 6.13 11.64
N VAL A 45 7.99 6.71 12.32
CA VAL A 45 9.11 7.42 11.67
C VAL A 45 9.90 6.50 10.73
N ARG A 46 10.13 5.25 11.12
CA ARG A 46 10.80 4.27 10.26
C ARG A 46 10.00 4.02 8.98
N ILE A 47 8.71 3.80 9.07
CA ILE A 47 7.86 3.54 7.89
C ILE A 47 7.73 4.77 6.99
N THR A 48 7.53 5.98 7.55
CA THR A 48 7.53 7.21 6.74
C THR A 48 8.88 7.46 6.09
N GLY A 49 9.98 7.12 6.77
CA GLY A 49 11.33 7.15 6.22
C GLY A 49 11.54 6.17 5.06
N ALA A 50 10.98 4.97 5.13
CA ALA A 50 11.01 4.01 4.03
C ALA A 50 10.28 4.54 2.79
N VAL A 51 9.09 5.12 2.97
CA VAL A 51 8.32 5.77 1.89
C VAL A 51 9.11 6.93 1.27
N ALA A 52 9.73 7.78 2.10
CA ALA A 52 10.58 8.87 1.60
C ALA A 52 11.82 8.35 0.86
N THR A 53 12.32 7.17 1.22
CA THR A 53 13.45 6.54 0.53
C THR A 53 13.08 6.11 -0.88
N GLU A 54 11.90 5.55 -1.11
CA GLU A 54 11.42 5.24 -2.47
C GLU A 54 11.45 6.48 -3.37
N ALA A 55 10.96 7.63 -2.88
CA ALA A 55 10.95 8.88 -3.64
C ALA A 55 12.37 9.46 -3.89
N ARG A 56 13.33 9.22 -2.98
CA ARG A 56 14.70 9.74 -3.14
C ARG A 56 15.57 8.87 -4.03
N THR A 57 15.34 7.57 -4.04
CA THR A 57 16.19 6.60 -4.75
C THR A 57 15.70 6.30 -6.16
N ASP A 58 14.44 6.62 -6.47
CA ASP A 58 13.85 6.36 -7.78
C ASP A 58 13.06 7.60 -8.26
N ASN A 59 13.53 8.22 -9.33
CA ASN A 59 12.94 9.43 -9.90
C ASN A 59 11.54 9.23 -10.53
N ARG A 60 11.09 7.97 -10.63
CA ARG A 60 9.70 7.68 -11.01
C ARG A 60 8.70 8.12 -9.95
N TYR A 61 9.16 8.40 -8.73
CA TYR A 61 8.30 8.74 -7.59
C TYR A 61 8.63 10.11 -7.03
N HIS A 62 7.64 10.71 -6.39
CA HIS A 62 7.81 11.92 -5.58
C HIS A 62 6.84 11.92 -4.40
N LEU A 63 7.17 12.72 -3.39
CA LEU A 63 6.26 12.99 -2.28
C LEU A 63 5.45 14.24 -2.57
N ALA A 64 4.16 14.17 -2.29
CA ALA A 64 3.25 15.30 -2.30
C ALA A 64 2.15 15.09 -1.27
N ARG A 65 1.39 16.13 -0.97
CA ARG A 65 0.26 16.03 -0.04
C ARG A 65 -0.74 14.98 -0.53
N SER A 66 -1.16 14.07 0.36
CA SER A 66 -2.14 13.04 0.03
C SER A 66 -3.45 13.65 -0.50
N HIS A 67 -3.91 13.14 -1.63
CA HIS A 67 -5.21 13.49 -2.22
C HIS A 67 -6.37 12.93 -1.38
N PHE A 68 -6.23 11.71 -0.88
CA PHE A 68 -7.27 11.03 -0.11
C PHE A 68 -7.36 11.51 1.33
N GLU A 69 -6.22 11.61 2.02
CA GLU A 69 -6.16 12.07 3.41
C GLU A 69 -6.26 13.60 3.55
N ARG A 70 -5.81 14.33 2.54
CA ARG A 70 -5.62 15.79 2.56
C ARG A 70 -4.69 16.28 3.68
N ARG A 71 -3.98 15.37 4.33
CA ARG A 71 -3.00 15.59 5.38
C ARG A 71 -1.80 14.67 5.14
N GLY A 72 -0.62 15.07 5.62
CA GLY A 72 0.60 14.29 5.45
C GLY A 72 1.01 14.12 3.99
N ASP A 73 2.14 13.47 3.81
CA ASP A 73 2.71 13.18 2.52
C ASP A 73 2.28 11.80 2.03
N ALA A 74 2.06 11.70 0.73
CA ALA A 74 1.82 10.45 0.02
C ALA A 74 2.89 10.26 -1.05
N LEU A 75 3.12 9.01 -1.42
CA LEU A 75 4.00 8.64 -2.53
C LEU A 75 3.20 8.61 -3.83
N TYR A 76 3.69 9.34 -4.81
CA TYR A 76 3.09 9.46 -6.12
C TYR A 76 4.00 8.95 -7.22
N LEU A 77 3.40 8.37 -8.25
CA LEU A 77 4.06 8.15 -9.53
C LEU A 77 4.16 9.49 -10.27
N THR A 78 5.38 9.84 -10.72
CA THR A 78 5.65 11.13 -11.39
C THR A 78 5.03 11.19 -12.78
N ASP A 79 5.15 10.11 -13.55
CA ASP A 79 4.53 9.99 -14.86
C ASP A 79 3.28 9.11 -14.79
N VAL A 80 2.13 9.73 -14.64
CA VAL A 80 0.83 9.01 -14.59
C VAL A 80 0.46 8.34 -15.90
N THR A 81 1.10 8.69 -17.02
CA THR A 81 0.85 8.02 -18.30
C THR A 81 1.45 6.63 -18.34
N ALA A 82 2.49 6.38 -17.55
CA ALA A 82 3.11 5.07 -17.35
C ALA A 82 2.41 4.23 -16.27
N ALA A 83 1.39 4.78 -15.60
CA ALA A 83 0.71 4.14 -14.48
C ALA A 83 0.09 2.79 -14.87
N ALA A 84 0.22 1.81 -13.99
CA ALA A 84 -0.55 0.59 -14.06
C ALA A 84 -2.05 0.88 -13.88
N PRO A 85 -2.97 0.02 -14.39
CA PRO A 85 -4.41 0.29 -14.36
C PRO A 85 -4.97 0.57 -12.97
N TRP A 86 -4.44 -0.07 -11.94
CA TRP A 86 -4.87 0.15 -10.54
C TRP A 86 -4.40 1.48 -9.95
N ILE A 87 -3.30 2.07 -10.45
CA ILE A 87 -2.80 3.39 -10.04
C ILE A 87 -3.48 4.53 -10.80
N SER A 88 -3.91 4.31 -12.03
CA SER A 88 -4.47 5.38 -12.88
C SER A 88 -5.70 6.06 -12.26
N ARG A 89 -6.45 5.37 -11.40
CA ARG A 89 -7.64 5.91 -10.72
C ARG A 89 -7.33 6.78 -9.50
N THR A 90 -6.10 6.75 -9.01
CA THR A 90 -5.68 7.46 -7.79
C THR A 90 -4.94 8.76 -8.08
N ASN A 91 -4.98 9.23 -9.31
CA ASN A 91 -4.22 10.40 -9.75
C ASN A 91 -2.69 10.24 -9.52
N GLY A 92 -2.22 8.99 -9.54
CA GLY A 92 -0.83 8.63 -9.31
C GLY A 92 -0.46 8.36 -7.85
N GLU A 93 -1.34 8.59 -6.88
CA GLU A 93 -1.08 8.26 -5.49
C GLU A 93 -0.99 6.74 -5.31
N ILE A 94 0.15 6.26 -4.80
CA ILE A 94 0.42 4.85 -4.56
C ILE A 94 0.08 4.48 -3.12
N LEU A 95 0.53 5.29 -2.15
CA LEU A 95 0.29 5.04 -0.73
C LEU A 95 0.42 6.32 0.10
N HIS A 96 -0.20 6.31 1.27
CA HIS A 96 0.03 7.29 2.33
C HIS A 96 -0.03 6.64 3.71
N VAL A 97 0.78 7.15 4.64
CA VAL A 97 0.89 6.67 6.01
C VAL A 97 0.04 7.53 6.94
N HIS A 98 -0.69 6.89 7.84
CA HIS A 98 -1.36 7.58 8.94
C HIS A 98 -0.34 7.83 10.06
N GLU A 99 0.18 9.04 10.13
CA GLU A 99 1.29 9.39 11.03
C GLU A 99 0.97 9.21 12.52
N THR A 100 -0.31 9.19 12.90
CA THR A 100 -0.75 9.07 14.29
C THR A 100 -0.71 7.64 14.82
N GLU A 101 -0.84 6.62 13.94
CA GLU A 101 -0.91 5.22 14.37
C GLU A 101 -0.07 4.26 13.52
N GLY A 102 0.52 4.74 12.41
CA GLY A 102 1.42 3.97 11.55
C GLY A 102 0.76 2.96 10.62
N SER A 103 -0.57 2.88 10.58
CA SER A 103 -1.28 2.18 9.51
C SER A 103 -1.21 2.98 8.22
N MET A 104 -1.58 2.39 7.09
CA MET A 104 -1.52 3.10 5.81
C MET A 104 -2.55 2.57 4.82
N HIS A 105 -2.82 3.37 3.79
CA HIS A 105 -3.47 2.87 2.59
C HIS A 105 -2.45 2.70 1.47
N VAL A 106 -2.60 1.63 0.70
CA VAL A 106 -1.75 1.34 -0.46
C VAL A 106 -2.59 0.79 -1.61
N VAL A 107 -2.25 1.20 -2.82
CA VAL A 107 -2.82 0.63 -4.04
C VAL A 107 -1.83 -0.37 -4.61
N MET A 108 -2.27 -1.57 -4.88
CA MET A 108 -1.41 -2.67 -5.29
C MET A 108 -1.91 -3.36 -6.54
N GLN A 109 -1.02 -4.09 -7.21
CA GLN A 109 -1.42 -5.10 -8.18
C GLN A 109 -2.39 -6.11 -7.53
N PRO A 110 -3.42 -6.59 -8.25
CA PRO A 110 -4.45 -7.48 -7.67
C PRO A 110 -3.90 -8.72 -6.95
N ASP A 111 -2.95 -9.43 -7.55
CA ASP A 111 -2.36 -10.64 -6.96
C ASP A 111 -1.54 -10.32 -5.70
N ASP A 112 -0.85 -9.17 -5.68
CA ASP A 112 -0.08 -8.72 -4.52
C ASP A 112 -1.02 -8.28 -3.39
N ALA A 113 -2.11 -7.58 -3.70
CA ALA A 113 -3.15 -7.23 -2.73
C ALA A 113 -3.74 -8.49 -2.07
N GLN A 114 -4.05 -9.51 -2.88
CA GLN A 114 -4.54 -10.80 -2.37
C GLN A 114 -3.50 -11.49 -1.48
N THR A 115 -2.23 -11.44 -1.84
CA THR A 115 -1.11 -11.99 -1.03
C THR A 115 -1.03 -11.30 0.33
N VAL A 116 -1.07 -9.96 0.36
CA VAL A 116 -1.04 -9.16 1.59
C VAL A 116 -2.21 -9.48 2.51
N ILE A 117 -3.42 -9.54 1.96
CA ILE A 117 -4.65 -9.83 2.71
C ILE A 117 -4.64 -11.27 3.24
N SER A 118 -4.29 -12.24 2.41
CA SER A 118 -4.23 -13.66 2.81
C SER A 118 -3.16 -13.92 3.87
N ALA A 119 -2.05 -13.16 3.84
CA ALA A 119 -1.01 -13.22 4.85
C ALA A 119 -1.38 -12.42 6.14
N GLY A 120 -2.54 -11.76 6.19
CA GLY A 120 -3.05 -11.08 7.38
C GLY A 120 -2.41 -9.72 7.67
N TRP A 121 -1.72 -9.11 6.70
CA TRP A 121 -1.09 -7.79 6.87
C TRP A 121 -2.02 -6.61 6.65
N GLY A 122 -3.20 -6.85 6.12
CA GLY A 122 -4.17 -5.80 5.83
C GLY A 122 -5.51 -6.34 5.37
N GLU A 123 -6.37 -5.45 4.96
CA GLU A 123 -7.71 -5.73 4.45
C GLU A 123 -8.08 -4.73 3.36
N LEU A 124 -9.07 -5.06 2.53
CA LEU A 124 -9.60 -4.08 1.58
C LEU A 124 -10.27 -2.92 2.33
N HIS A 125 -10.08 -1.71 1.83
CA HIS A 125 -10.86 -0.58 2.29
C HIS A 125 -12.36 -0.86 2.03
N PRO A 126 -13.28 -0.59 2.98
CA PRO A 126 -14.71 -0.92 2.83
C PRO A 126 -15.39 -0.30 1.60
N LEU A 127 -14.80 0.77 1.07
CA LEU A 127 -15.28 1.47 -0.13
C LEU A 127 -14.46 1.17 -1.39
N ALA A 128 -13.49 0.23 -1.32
CA ALA A 128 -12.69 -0.15 -2.48
C ALA A 128 -13.58 -0.65 -3.62
N GLY A 129 -13.30 -0.20 -4.83
CA GLY A 129 -14.02 -0.60 -6.05
C GLY A 129 -15.47 -0.14 -6.16
N ARG A 130 -15.99 0.62 -5.18
CA ARG A 130 -17.38 1.11 -5.26
C ARG A 130 -17.53 2.16 -6.36
N PRO A 131 -18.55 2.03 -7.23
CA PRO A 131 -18.82 3.01 -8.27
C PRO A 131 -19.00 4.43 -7.71
N GLY A 132 -18.45 5.42 -8.40
CA GLY A 132 -18.60 6.83 -8.06
C GLY A 132 -17.69 7.38 -6.95
N LEU A 133 -16.93 6.52 -6.26
CA LEU A 133 -16.04 6.95 -5.17
C LEU A 133 -14.56 7.11 -5.57
N GLY A 134 -14.20 6.67 -6.78
CA GLY A 134 -12.83 6.83 -7.31
C GLY A 134 -11.76 5.95 -6.64
N LEU A 135 -12.13 5.11 -5.67
CA LEU A 135 -11.19 4.18 -5.03
C LEU A 135 -11.01 2.93 -5.89
N PRO A 136 -9.74 2.49 -6.12
CA PRO A 136 -9.46 1.26 -6.85
C PRO A 136 -9.99 0.02 -6.11
N GLU A 137 -10.23 -1.05 -6.85
CA GLU A 137 -10.62 -2.35 -6.27
C GLU A 137 -9.55 -2.93 -5.34
N THR A 138 -8.30 -2.54 -5.55
CA THR A 138 -7.12 -2.97 -4.80
C THR A 138 -6.63 -1.93 -3.79
N TYR A 139 -7.52 -1.08 -3.28
CA TYR A 139 -7.21 -0.12 -2.24
C TYR A 139 -7.17 -0.82 -0.89
N VAL A 140 -5.95 -1.14 -0.43
CA VAL A 140 -5.68 -1.95 0.76
C VAL A 140 -5.39 -1.05 1.95
N PHE A 141 -5.97 -1.37 3.10
CA PHE A 141 -5.58 -0.84 4.40
C PHE A 141 -4.54 -1.78 5.02
N LEU A 142 -3.29 -1.34 5.14
CA LEU A 142 -2.23 -2.06 5.81
C LEU A 142 -2.21 -1.74 7.30
N TYR A 143 -2.06 -2.78 8.12
CA TYR A 143 -1.94 -2.62 9.56
C TYR A 143 -0.60 -2.04 9.96
N ALA A 144 -0.62 -1.26 11.05
CA ALA A 144 0.59 -0.70 11.63
C ALA A 144 1.56 -1.79 12.12
N PRO A 145 2.88 -1.58 11.99
CA PRO A 145 3.86 -2.50 12.55
C PRO A 145 3.88 -2.39 14.09
N ARG A 146 3.99 -3.52 14.78
CA ARG A 146 4.07 -3.61 16.25
C ARG A 146 5.50 -3.65 16.76
N ASN A 147 6.44 -4.05 15.91
CA ASN A 147 7.85 -4.26 16.19
C ASN A 147 8.69 -4.14 14.90
N SER A 148 10.01 -4.32 15.03
CA SER A 148 10.93 -4.24 13.88
C SER A 148 10.68 -5.30 12.83
N ASP A 149 10.31 -6.52 13.20
CA ASP A 149 10.07 -7.61 12.24
C ASP A 149 8.82 -7.30 11.41
N ASP A 150 7.77 -6.76 12.03
CA ASP A 150 6.60 -6.27 11.30
C ASP A 150 6.98 -5.13 10.35
N ALA A 151 7.83 -4.20 10.82
CA ALA A 151 8.29 -3.08 10.00
C ALA A 151 9.08 -3.56 8.77
N ASP A 152 9.94 -4.57 8.90
CA ASP A 152 10.65 -5.19 7.77
C ASP A 152 9.67 -5.72 6.72
N ARG A 153 8.57 -6.33 7.14
CA ARG A 153 7.52 -6.84 6.22
C ARG A 153 6.74 -5.71 5.56
N ILE A 154 6.41 -4.67 6.32
CA ILE A 154 5.74 -3.47 5.76
C ILE A 154 6.64 -2.79 4.71
N GLU A 155 7.94 -2.66 4.97
CA GLU A 155 8.89 -2.12 3.99
C GLU A 155 8.94 -2.98 2.71
N GLN A 156 8.93 -4.32 2.83
CA GLN A 156 8.83 -5.21 1.67
C GLN A 156 7.54 -4.99 0.87
N ILE A 157 6.40 -4.76 1.56
CA ILE A 157 5.12 -4.48 0.92
C ILE A 157 5.17 -3.13 0.19
N ILE A 158 5.73 -2.09 0.81
CA ILE A 158 5.92 -0.76 0.20
C ILE A 158 6.74 -0.90 -1.09
N HIS A 159 7.90 -1.54 -1.01
CA HIS A 159 8.78 -1.76 -2.16
C HIS A 159 8.09 -2.56 -3.27
N ARG A 160 7.29 -3.57 -2.91
CA ARG A 160 6.52 -4.36 -3.89
C ARG A 160 5.46 -3.53 -4.59
N ALA A 161 4.73 -2.68 -3.85
CA ALA A 161 3.71 -1.80 -4.41
C ALA A 161 4.32 -0.79 -5.41
N THR A 162 5.48 -0.23 -5.10
CA THR A 162 6.19 0.68 -6.01
C THR A 162 6.70 -0.07 -7.24
N ALA A 163 7.36 -1.22 -7.08
CA ALA A 163 7.91 -2.00 -8.18
C ALA A 163 6.88 -2.43 -9.24
N THR A 164 5.60 -2.52 -8.87
CA THR A 164 4.49 -2.92 -9.76
C THR A 164 3.57 -1.75 -10.16
N SER A 165 3.90 -0.51 -9.80
CA SER A 165 3.07 0.67 -10.04
C SER A 165 3.03 1.15 -11.49
N THR A 166 3.96 0.70 -12.33
CA THR A 166 4.04 1.02 -13.77
C THR A 166 3.68 -0.19 -14.64
N ARG A 167 3.34 0.09 -15.91
CA ARG A 167 3.08 -0.93 -16.94
C ARG A 167 4.36 -1.61 -17.40
#